data_ac162824d46ee4490baa4d41d5ca909a
#
_entry.id   ac162824d46ee4490baa4d41d5ca909a
#
_cell.length_a   1.000
_cell.length_b   1.000
_cell.length_c   1.000
_cell.angle_alpha   90.00
_cell.angle_beta   90.00
_cell.angle_gamma   90.00
#
_symmetry.space_group_name_H-M   'P 1'
#
loop_
_entity.id
_entity.type
_entity.pdbx_description
1 polymer ?
#
loop_
_entity_poly.entity_id
_entity_poly.type
_entity_poly.pdbx_seq_one_letter_code
_entity_poly.pdbx_strand_id
1 'polypeptide(L)'
;TRLVGSEMCIRDSAEIADDVKIGPFCVVGEHVKLGPGCVLHSHVVVEGPSSFGSGNEFFPFSVLGLKSQDLKYKGEPTYLEVGDNNVFRENATINRATDIGGTTRIGNNNLFLVSCHAGHDCQIGNHVIFSGFATAAGHVTVGDYAILAGCCAVHQFVSIGEHSMVGAMARVSQDVLPYTIVEGHPAVTRSVNSIGMQRRGFSEEDLRAVRMCYKKLFVNKKLTVHEALEELRNSDYAENACLKRIVKFVETSERGFCH
;
A
#
# COMPACT_ATOMS: atom_id res chain seq x y z
N THR A 1 18.07 -17.50 -17.90
CA THR A 1 17.06 -16.51 -18.32
C THR A 1 16.45 -16.97 -19.65
N ARG A 2 15.15 -17.26 -19.67
CA ARG A 2 14.47 -17.65 -20.92
C ARG A 2 13.98 -16.36 -21.61
N LEU A 3 14.77 -15.85 -22.53
CA LEU A 3 14.42 -14.72 -23.37
C LEU A 3 13.42 -15.17 -24.43
N VAL A 4 12.26 -14.55 -24.51
CA VAL A 4 11.22 -14.82 -25.50
C VAL A 4 10.95 -13.53 -26.27
N GLY A 5 11.59 -13.38 -27.42
CA GLY A 5 11.39 -12.25 -28.35
C GLY A 5 12.69 -11.51 -28.72
N SER A 6 12.69 -10.89 -29.87
CA SER A 6 13.88 -10.28 -30.47
C SER A 6 14.14 -8.81 -30.09
N GLU A 7 13.22 -8.19 -29.34
CA GLU A 7 13.30 -6.76 -29.02
C GLU A 7 13.09 -6.52 -27.53
N MET A 8 14.13 -6.80 -26.73
CA MET A 8 14.20 -6.45 -25.30
C MET A 8 15.39 -5.55 -25.09
N CYS A 9 15.27 -4.59 -24.16
CA CYS A 9 16.38 -3.76 -23.73
C CYS A 9 16.68 -4.07 -22.26
N ILE A 10 17.77 -4.79 -22.01
CA ILE A 10 18.29 -5.09 -20.66
C ILE A 10 19.63 -4.40 -20.53
N ARG A 11 19.83 -3.60 -19.48
CA ARG A 11 21.08 -2.92 -19.20
C ARG A 11 22.08 -3.86 -18.50
N ASP A 12 23.36 -3.69 -18.78
CA ASP A 12 24.42 -4.59 -18.31
C ASP A 12 24.56 -4.68 -16.78
N SER A 13 24.13 -3.64 -16.05
CA SER A 13 24.14 -3.61 -14.58
C SER A 13 22.91 -4.22 -13.92
N ALA A 14 21.97 -4.79 -14.70
CA ALA A 14 20.82 -5.49 -14.14
C ALA A 14 21.22 -6.88 -13.63
N GLU A 15 20.75 -7.24 -12.42
CA GLU A 15 20.94 -8.56 -11.81
C GLU A 15 19.62 -9.36 -11.93
N ILE A 16 19.60 -10.40 -12.75
CA ILE A 16 18.39 -11.16 -13.07
C ILE A 16 18.61 -12.63 -12.75
N ALA A 17 17.76 -13.22 -11.92
CA ALA A 17 17.84 -14.65 -11.61
C ALA A 17 17.56 -15.53 -12.87
N ASP A 18 18.10 -16.74 -12.86
CA ASP A 18 18.14 -17.62 -14.06
C ASP A 18 16.77 -18.04 -14.58
N ASP A 19 15.78 -18.12 -13.72
CA ASP A 19 14.43 -18.60 -14.02
C ASP A 19 13.42 -17.47 -14.32
N VAL A 20 13.87 -16.22 -14.34
CA VAL A 20 13.04 -15.06 -14.71
C VAL A 20 12.58 -15.17 -16.16
N LYS A 21 11.29 -14.89 -16.40
CA LYS A 21 10.71 -14.87 -17.74
C LYS A 21 10.45 -13.43 -18.15
N ILE A 22 11.02 -13.03 -19.30
CA ILE A 22 10.85 -11.66 -19.83
C ILE A 22 10.24 -11.75 -21.23
N GLY A 23 9.06 -11.15 -21.38
CA GLY A 23 8.33 -11.06 -22.64
C GLY A 23 8.91 -10.02 -23.61
N PRO A 24 8.37 -9.92 -24.82
CA PRO A 24 8.88 -9.00 -25.83
C PRO A 24 8.61 -7.54 -25.45
N PHE A 25 9.45 -6.63 -25.95
CA PHE A 25 9.36 -5.18 -25.77
C PHE A 25 9.46 -4.70 -24.31
N CYS A 26 10.03 -5.54 -23.42
CA CYS A 26 10.34 -5.11 -22.06
C CYS A 26 11.61 -4.27 -22.00
N VAL A 27 11.64 -3.33 -21.08
CA VAL A 27 12.82 -2.55 -20.72
C VAL A 27 13.19 -2.84 -19.28
N VAL A 28 14.42 -3.29 -19.05
CA VAL A 28 14.98 -3.48 -17.70
C VAL A 28 16.19 -2.55 -17.58
N GLY A 29 16.03 -1.54 -16.75
CA GLY A 29 16.99 -0.46 -16.55
C GLY A 29 18.24 -0.86 -15.75
N GLU A 30 19.12 0.11 -15.54
CA GLU A 30 20.33 -0.06 -14.75
C GLU A 30 20.02 -0.30 -13.28
N HIS A 31 20.83 -1.14 -12.62
CA HIS A 31 20.71 -1.45 -11.18
C HIS A 31 19.34 -2.01 -10.76
N VAL A 32 18.64 -2.66 -11.68
CA VAL A 32 17.45 -3.45 -11.38
C VAL A 32 17.86 -4.84 -10.93
N LYS A 33 17.24 -5.33 -9.84
CA LYS A 33 17.40 -6.70 -9.35
C LYS A 33 16.06 -7.42 -9.43
N LEU A 34 16.02 -8.55 -10.16
CA LEU A 34 14.84 -9.41 -10.27
C LEU A 34 15.12 -10.76 -9.63
N GLY A 35 14.39 -11.06 -8.55
CA GLY A 35 14.47 -12.33 -7.84
C GLY A 35 13.88 -13.51 -8.63
N PRO A 36 14.09 -14.76 -8.14
CA PRO A 36 13.64 -15.97 -8.79
C PRO A 36 12.14 -15.99 -9.07
N GLY A 37 11.74 -16.63 -10.17
CA GLY A 37 10.34 -16.83 -10.53
C GLY A 37 9.59 -15.59 -10.99
N CYS A 38 10.23 -14.45 -11.14
CA CYS A 38 9.59 -13.24 -11.66
C CYS A 38 9.17 -13.42 -13.13
N VAL A 39 8.01 -12.85 -13.48
CA VAL A 39 7.46 -12.90 -14.84
C VAL A 39 7.13 -11.49 -15.31
N LEU A 40 7.81 -11.02 -16.34
CA LEU A 40 7.49 -9.79 -17.05
C LEU A 40 6.75 -10.17 -18.34
N HIS A 41 5.48 -9.78 -18.47
CA HIS A 41 4.76 -9.93 -19.74
C HIS A 41 5.30 -8.94 -20.79
N SER A 42 4.63 -8.74 -21.90
CA SER A 42 5.10 -7.81 -22.93
C SER A 42 5.01 -6.34 -22.50
N HIS A 43 5.90 -5.48 -23.01
CA HIS A 43 5.85 -4.02 -22.83
C HIS A 43 5.94 -3.55 -21.37
N VAL A 44 6.61 -4.29 -20.51
CA VAL A 44 6.87 -3.91 -19.12
C VAL A 44 8.11 -3.04 -19.05
N VAL A 45 8.07 -1.98 -18.26
CA VAL A 45 9.23 -1.12 -17.98
C VAL A 45 9.58 -1.20 -16.50
N VAL A 46 10.78 -1.62 -16.19
CA VAL A 46 11.34 -1.62 -14.84
C VAL A 46 12.62 -0.81 -14.83
N GLU A 47 12.68 0.24 -14.05
CA GLU A 47 13.84 1.12 -13.93
C GLU A 47 14.48 0.99 -12.53
N GLY A 48 15.76 1.29 -12.44
CA GLY A 48 16.52 1.19 -11.19
C GLY A 48 17.06 2.54 -10.69
N PRO A 49 17.65 2.53 -9.49
CA PRO A 49 17.87 1.38 -8.59
C PRO A 49 16.60 0.81 -7.98
N SER A 50 16.28 -0.44 -8.32
CA SER A 50 15.06 -1.11 -7.82
C SER A 50 15.33 -2.60 -7.58
N SER A 51 14.79 -3.15 -6.49
CA SER A 51 14.90 -4.57 -6.18
C SER A 51 13.52 -5.21 -6.01
N PHE A 52 13.37 -6.38 -6.61
CA PHE A 52 12.16 -7.19 -6.54
C PHE A 52 12.51 -8.56 -6.01
N GLY A 53 11.77 -9.03 -5.01
CA GLY A 53 11.89 -10.38 -4.49
C GLY A 53 11.41 -11.44 -5.48
N SER A 54 11.07 -12.61 -4.97
CA SER A 54 10.70 -13.77 -5.77
C SER A 54 9.22 -13.73 -6.21
N GLY A 55 8.92 -14.36 -7.36
CA GLY A 55 7.55 -14.64 -7.78
C GLY A 55 6.68 -13.43 -8.12
N ASN A 56 7.27 -12.28 -8.38
CA ASN A 56 6.53 -11.08 -8.80
C ASN A 56 6.09 -11.20 -10.27
N GLU A 57 4.87 -10.77 -10.56
CA GLU A 57 4.29 -10.82 -11.91
C GLU A 57 3.90 -9.43 -12.39
N PHE A 58 4.41 -9.05 -13.58
CA PHE A 58 4.25 -7.74 -14.18
C PHE A 58 3.47 -7.85 -15.48
N PHE A 59 2.31 -7.26 -15.54
CA PHE A 59 1.43 -7.27 -16.71
C PHE A 59 1.76 -6.13 -17.69
N PRO A 60 1.27 -6.23 -18.96
CA PRO A 60 1.63 -5.28 -20.00
C PRO A 60 1.44 -3.83 -19.62
N PHE A 61 2.40 -2.99 -20.03
CA PHE A 61 2.44 -1.55 -19.81
C PHE A 61 2.54 -1.13 -18.34
N SER A 62 2.81 -2.04 -17.41
CA SER A 62 3.18 -1.64 -16.05
C SER A 62 4.57 -0.99 -16.04
N VAL A 63 4.74 0.05 -15.21
CA VAL A 63 5.95 0.86 -15.15
C VAL A 63 6.38 1.04 -13.70
N LEU A 64 7.49 0.41 -13.31
CA LEU A 64 7.97 0.41 -11.93
C LEU A 64 9.38 0.97 -11.82
N GLY A 65 9.64 1.69 -10.74
CA GLY A 65 10.98 2.17 -10.42
C GLY A 65 11.41 3.42 -11.18
N LEU A 66 10.51 4.11 -11.89
CA LEU A 66 10.84 5.43 -12.42
C LEU A 66 11.15 6.42 -11.30
N LYS A 67 11.90 7.46 -11.63
CA LYS A 67 12.25 8.55 -10.71
C LYS A 67 11.02 9.18 -10.05
N SER A 68 11.23 9.75 -8.87
CA SER A 68 10.21 10.52 -8.16
C SER A 68 9.57 11.57 -9.06
N GLN A 69 8.27 11.79 -8.87
CA GLN A 69 7.50 12.86 -9.50
C GLN A 69 7.47 14.15 -8.66
N ASP A 70 8.07 14.15 -7.47
CA ASP A 70 8.17 15.38 -6.64
C ASP A 70 9.11 16.39 -7.32
N LEU A 71 8.69 17.65 -7.35
CA LEU A 71 9.48 18.75 -7.89
C LEU A 71 10.79 19.01 -7.12
N LYS A 72 10.90 18.52 -5.90
CA LYS A 72 12.12 18.61 -5.09
C LYS A 72 13.22 17.65 -5.55
N TYR A 73 12.85 16.56 -6.25
CA TYR A 73 13.81 15.57 -6.73
C TYR A 73 14.75 16.17 -7.76
N LYS A 74 16.06 16.07 -7.53
CA LYS A 74 17.12 16.65 -8.39
C LYS A 74 18.02 15.61 -9.02
N GLY A 75 17.66 14.33 -8.91
CA GLY A 75 18.46 13.22 -9.45
C GLY A 75 19.27 12.47 -8.39
N GLU A 76 18.97 12.65 -7.12
CA GLU A 76 19.60 11.93 -6.03
C GLU A 76 19.39 10.41 -6.15
N PRO A 77 20.34 9.58 -5.64
CA PRO A 77 20.16 8.14 -5.59
C PRO A 77 19.02 7.78 -4.62
N THR A 78 17.96 7.22 -5.18
CA THR A 78 16.76 6.79 -4.45
C THR A 78 16.34 5.41 -4.92
N TYR A 79 15.56 4.70 -4.12
CA TYR A 79 15.33 3.27 -4.31
C TYR A 79 13.86 2.90 -4.32
N LEU A 80 13.57 1.76 -4.98
CA LEU A 80 12.32 1.01 -4.83
C LEU A 80 12.67 -0.41 -4.35
N GLU A 81 12.07 -0.84 -3.25
CA GLU A 81 12.19 -2.19 -2.72
C GLU A 81 10.81 -2.87 -2.73
N VAL A 82 10.72 -4.00 -3.39
CA VAL A 82 9.48 -4.80 -3.53
C VAL A 82 9.76 -6.21 -3.02
N GLY A 83 8.92 -6.69 -2.12
CA GLY A 83 8.99 -8.05 -1.61
C GLY A 83 8.55 -9.11 -2.62
N ASP A 84 7.97 -10.20 -2.11
CA ASP A 84 7.66 -11.40 -2.89
C ASP A 84 6.19 -11.47 -3.32
N ASN A 85 5.94 -12.20 -4.42
CA ASN A 85 4.61 -12.61 -4.87
C ASN A 85 3.61 -11.47 -5.08
N ASN A 86 4.07 -10.32 -5.53
CA ASN A 86 3.20 -9.21 -5.88
C ASN A 86 2.77 -9.31 -7.34
N VAL A 87 1.56 -8.86 -7.62
CA VAL A 87 1.00 -8.81 -8.97
C VAL A 87 0.75 -7.36 -9.35
N PHE A 88 1.38 -6.91 -10.44
CA PHE A 88 1.21 -5.57 -11.00
C PHE A 88 0.48 -5.68 -12.34
N ARG A 89 -0.81 -5.35 -12.35
CA ARG A 89 -1.66 -5.43 -13.52
C ARG A 89 -1.37 -4.27 -14.49
N GLU A 90 -2.07 -4.31 -15.61
CA GLU A 90 -1.85 -3.44 -16.77
C GLU A 90 -1.84 -1.96 -16.37
N ASN A 91 -0.85 -1.21 -16.86
CA ASN A 91 -0.65 0.23 -16.60
C ASN A 91 -0.46 0.60 -15.11
N ALA A 92 -0.19 -0.35 -14.20
CA ALA A 92 0.17 -0.01 -12.83
C ALA A 92 1.50 0.76 -12.80
N THR A 93 1.59 1.79 -11.96
CA THR A 93 2.79 2.63 -11.87
C THR A 93 3.26 2.80 -10.42
N ILE A 94 4.57 2.63 -10.20
CA ILE A 94 5.22 2.77 -8.88
C ILE A 94 6.49 3.59 -9.04
N ASN A 95 6.63 4.67 -8.29
CA ASN A 95 7.82 5.52 -8.32
C ASN A 95 8.82 5.20 -7.19
N ARG A 96 10.10 5.48 -7.45
CA ARG A 96 11.14 5.49 -6.40
C ARG A 96 10.93 6.68 -5.46
N ALA A 97 11.65 6.66 -4.34
CA ALA A 97 11.64 7.74 -3.36
C ALA A 97 12.24 9.06 -3.90
N THR A 98 12.17 10.11 -3.08
CA THR A 98 12.57 11.48 -3.43
C THR A 98 13.87 11.87 -2.76
N ASP A 99 13.95 11.71 -1.44
CA ASP A 99 15.12 12.18 -0.68
C ASP A 99 16.30 11.21 -0.83
N ILE A 100 17.52 11.74 -0.74
CA ILE A 100 18.76 10.97 -0.87
C ILE A 100 18.78 9.76 0.05
N GLY A 101 18.98 8.58 -0.52
CA GLY A 101 18.94 7.30 0.19
C GLY A 101 17.53 6.82 0.55
N GLY A 102 16.50 7.60 0.24
CA GLY A 102 15.10 7.25 0.48
C GLY A 102 14.66 6.03 -0.32
N THR A 103 13.66 5.33 0.20
CA THR A 103 13.16 4.10 -0.40
C THR A 103 11.63 4.04 -0.38
N THR A 104 11.02 3.88 -1.54
CA THR A 104 9.63 3.40 -1.65
C THR A 104 9.63 1.90 -1.37
N ARG A 105 8.77 1.43 -0.45
CA ARG A 105 8.70 0.01 -0.06
C ARG A 105 7.35 -0.59 -0.31
N ILE A 106 7.36 -1.80 -0.87
CA ILE A 106 6.19 -2.64 -1.06
C ILE A 106 6.49 -4.01 -0.44
N GLY A 107 5.63 -4.47 0.44
CA GLY A 107 5.74 -5.79 1.07
C GLY A 107 5.41 -6.94 0.13
N ASN A 108 4.77 -7.96 0.65
CA ASN A 108 4.55 -9.22 -0.05
C ASN A 108 3.06 -9.46 -0.37
N ASN A 109 2.80 -10.29 -1.39
CA ASN A 109 1.47 -10.79 -1.72
C ASN A 109 0.44 -9.68 -2.01
N ASN A 110 0.88 -8.57 -2.56
CA ASN A 110 0.00 -7.44 -2.90
C ASN A 110 -0.56 -7.57 -4.31
N LEU A 111 -1.73 -6.99 -4.53
CA LEU A 111 -2.41 -6.95 -5.81
C LEU A 111 -2.63 -5.51 -6.24
N PHE A 112 -1.91 -5.09 -7.26
CA PHE A 112 -2.04 -3.79 -7.91
C PHE A 112 -2.84 -3.97 -9.21
N LEU A 113 -4.12 -3.60 -9.21
CA LEU A 113 -4.99 -3.76 -10.37
C LEU A 113 -4.75 -2.66 -11.42
N VAL A 114 -5.48 -2.76 -12.52
CA VAL A 114 -5.31 -1.92 -13.70
C VAL A 114 -5.22 -0.41 -13.38
N SER A 115 -4.20 0.24 -13.94
CA SER A 115 -4.01 1.70 -13.87
C SER A 115 -3.96 2.29 -12.46
N CYS A 116 -3.59 1.49 -11.44
CA CYS A 116 -3.38 2.03 -10.11
C CYS A 116 -2.00 2.71 -10.00
N HIS A 117 -1.82 3.54 -8.98
CA HIS A 117 -0.61 4.29 -8.76
C HIS A 117 -0.20 4.29 -7.29
N ALA A 118 1.08 4.02 -7.01
CA ALA A 118 1.71 4.36 -5.74
C ALA A 118 2.85 5.35 -5.99
N GLY A 119 2.73 6.51 -5.38
CA GLY A 119 3.69 7.61 -5.50
C GLY A 119 5.02 7.30 -4.78
N HIS A 120 5.94 8.23 -4.92
CA HIS A 120 7.25 8.20 -4.29
C HIS A 120 7.14 8.10 -2.76
N ASP A 121 8.10 7.47 -2.12
CA ASP A 121 8.22 7.36 -0.66
C ASP A 121 7.08 6.59 0.04
N CYS A 122 6.16 5.96 -0.71
CA CYS A 122 5.12 5.13 -0.13
C CYS A 122 5.70 3.94 0.64
N GLN A 123 5.05 3.58 1.76
CA GLN A 123 5.36 2.40 2.57
C GLN A 123 4.12 1.49 2.58
N ILE A 124 4.14 0.44 1.77
CA ILE A 124 2.99 -0.45 1.57
C ILE A 124 3.29 -1.81 2.19
N GLY A 125 2.41 -2.27 3.06
CA GLY A 125 2.52 -3.53 3.77
C GLY A 125 2.26 -4.76 2.89
N ASN A 126 1.74 -5.80 3.52
CA ASN A 126 1.51 -7.10 2.88
C ASN A 126 0.01 -7.32 2.62
N HIS A 127 -0.30 -8.14 1.59
CA HIS A 127 -1.68 -8.51 1.24
C HIS A 127 -2.60 -7.31 0.96
N VAL A 128 -2.04 -6.20 0.54
CA VAL A 128 -2.77 -4.98 0.19
C VAL A 128 -3.36 -5.11 -1.21
N ILE A 129 -4.56 -4.56 -1.41
CA ILE A 129 -5.20 -4.51 -2.73
C ILE A 129 -5.39 -3.05 -3.14
N PHE A 130 -4.74 -2.66 -4.22
CA PHE A 130 -5.06 -1.46 -4.98
C PHE A 130 -6.00 -1.84 -6.12
N SER A 131 -7.28 -1.52 -6.00
CA SER A 131 -8.25 -1.77 -7.08
C SER A 131 -8.01 -0.83 -8.26
N GLY A 132 -8.66 -1.10 -9.38
CA GLY A 132 -8.43 -0.32 -10.60
C GLY A 132 -8.55 1.20 -10.39
N PHE A 133 -7.58 1.95 -10.90
CA PHE A 133 -7.46 3.41 -10.76
C PHE A 133 -7.33 3.93 -9.31
N ALA A 134 -7.10 3.07 -8.34
CA ALA A 134 -6.79 3.52 -6.98
C ALA A 134 -5.41 4.20 -6.94
N THR A 135 -5.30 5.34 -6.28
CA THR A 135 -4.07 6.12 -6.24
C THR A 135 -3.68 6.49 -4.81
N ALA A 136 -2.41 6.31 -4.48
CA ALA A 136 -1.76 6.83 -3.30
C ALA A 136 -0.70 7.86 -3.72
N ALA A 137 -0.83 9.08 -3.22
CA ALA A 137 0.18 10.12 -3.45
C ALA A 137 1.47 9.83 -2.66
N GLY A 138 2.47 10.69 -2.77
CA GLY A 138 3.76 10.49 -2.09
C GLY A 138 3.65 10.36 -0.56
N HIS A 139 4.56 9.58 0.04
CA HIS A 139 4.68 9.36 1.49
C HIS A 139 3.45 8.72 2.15
N VAL A 140 2.57 8.07 1.40
CA VAL A 140 1.43 7.34 1.96
C VAL A 140 1.92 6.03 2.59
N THR A 141 1.45 5.75 3.81
CA THR A 141 1.66 4.46 4.46
C THR A 141 0.38 3.63 4.37
N VAL A 142 0.47 2.37 3.96
CA VAL A 142 -0.66 1.44 3.86
C VAL A 142 -0.36 0.19 4.67
N GLY A 143 -1.15 -0.06 5.70
CA GLY A 143 -1.01 -1.22 6.56
C GLY A 143 -1.45 -2.52 5.89
N ASP A 144 -1.04 -3.63 6.47
CA ASP A 144 -1.33 -4.97 5.97
C ASP A 144 -2.83 -5.20 5.76
N TYR A 145 -3.14 -5.93 4.69
CA TYR A 145 -4.52 -6.29 4.36
C TYR A 145 -5.48 -5.13 4.09
N ALA A 146 -5.01 -3.92 3.93
CA ALA A 146 -5.86 -2.81 3.53
C ALA A 146 -6.33 -2.96 2.08
N ILE A 147 -7.53 -2.45 1.81
CA ILE A 147 -8.12 -2.45 0.47
C ILE A 147 -8.41 -1.00 0.06
N LEU A 148 -7.79 -0.56 -1.01
CA LEU A 148 -8.09 0.70 -1.67
C LEU A 148 -8.99 0.39 -2.87
N ALA A 149 -10.29 0.68 -2.75
CA ALA A 149 -11.26 0.37 -3.79
C ALA A 149 -11.12 1.30 -5.02
N GLY A 150 -11.79 0.92 -6.10
CA GLY A 150 -11.59 1.56 -7.41
C GLY A 150 -11.76 3.08 -7.39
N CYS A 151 -10.90 3.77 -8.11
CA CYS A 151 -10.92 5.23 -8.28
C CYS A 151 -10.80 6.03 -6.97
N CYS A 152 -10.38 5.43 -5.86
CA CYS A 152 -10.10 6.21 -4.65
C CYS A 152 -8.76 6.96 -4.78
N ALA A 153 -8.67 8.11 -4.10
CA ALA A 153 -7.46 8.91 -4.07
C ALA A 153 -7.04 9.21 -2.62
N VAL A 154 -5.81 8.84 -2.29
CA VAL A 154 -5.22 9.05 -0.96
C VAL A 154 -4.22 10.20 -1.03
N HIS A 155 -4.44 11.23 -0.20
CA HIS A 155 -3.58 12.41 -0.13
C HIS A 155 -2.20 12.06 0.46
N GLN A 156 -1.17 12.80 0.06
CA GLN A 156 0.20 12.63 0.57
C GLN A 156 0.27 12.64 2.11
N PHE A 157 1.18 11.84 2.66
CA PHE A 157 1.43 11.69 4.10
C PHE A 157 0.27 11.08 4.91
N VAL A 158 -0.73 10.53 4.26
CA VAL A 158 -1.83 9.81 4.93
C VAL A 158 -1.40 8.40 5.29
N SER A 159 -1.82 7.95 6.48
CA SER A 159 -1.66 6.57 6.94
C SER A 159 -3.00 5.82 6.83
N ILE A 160 -3.00 4.71 6.12
CA ILE A 160 -4.12 3.78 6.01
C ILE A 160 -3.84 2.60 6.93
N GLY A 161 -4.65 2.42 7.98
CA GLY A 161 -4.48 1.34 8.95
C GLY A 161 -4.70 -0.06 8.35
N GLU A 162 -4.12 -1.05 9.00
CA GLU A 162 -4.26 -2.45 8.60
C GLU A 162 -5.74 -2.90 8.59
N HIS A 163 -6.07 -3.85 7.70
CA HIS A 163 -7.42 -4.41 7.57
C HIS A 163 -8.53 -3.36 7.31
N SER A 164 -8.18 -2.14 6.98
CA SER A 164 -9.15 -1.10 6.63
C SER A 164 -9.61 -1.23 5.17
N MET A 165 -10.71 -0.57 4.85
CA MET A 165 -11.23 -0.49 3.50
C MET A 165 -11.53 0.96 3.14
N VAL A 166 -10.89 1.44 2.09
CA VAL A 166 -11.23 2.72 1.45
C VAL A 166 -12.23 2.46 0.35
N GLY A 167 -13.43 3.01 0.46
CA GLY A 167 -14.51 2.84 -0.50
C GLY A 167 -14.17 3.41 -1.88
N ALA A 168 -14.90 2.93 -2.89
CA ALA A 168 -14.70 3.41 -4.26
C ALA A 168 -14.97 4.92 -4.37
N MET A 169 -14.16 5.62 -5.20
CA MET A 169 -14.25 7.07 -5.44
C MET A 169 -14.06 7.94 -4.18
N ALA A 170 -13.58 7.37 -3.07
CA ALA A 170 -13.32 8.13 -1.86
C ALA A 170 -12.09 9.05 -2.01
N ARG A 171 -12.17 10.29 -1.50
CA ARG A 171 -11.04 11.20 -1.35
C ARG A 171 -10.57 11.20 0.10
N VAL A 172 -9.47 10.51 0.36
CA VAL A 172 -8.89 10.37 1.70
C VAL A 172 -7.86 11.47 1.94
N SER A 173 -8.14 12.38 2.86
CA SER A 173 -7.25 13.50 3.20
C SER A 173 -6.71 13.46 4.63
N GLN A 174 -7.18 12.53 5.44
CA GLN A 174 -6.78 12.25 6.81
C GLN A 174 -6.55 10.75 7.00
N ASP A 175 -5.92 10.35 8.10
CA ASP A 175 -5.60 8.96 8.37
C ASP A 175 -6.86 8.08 8.51
N VAL A 176 -6.74 6.82 8.13
CA VAL A 176 -7.81 5.82 8.21
C VAL A 176 -7.47 4.82 9.30
N LEU A 177 -8.29 4.73 10.34
CA LEU A 177 -8.02 3.83 11.46
C LEU A 177 -8.03 2.35 11.03
N PRO A 178 -7.21 1.51 11.66
CA PRO A 178 -7.25 0.06 11.43
C PRO A 178 -8.67 -0.51 11.59
N TYR A 179 -8.99 -1.51 10.79
CA TYR A 179 -10.25 -2.26 10.84
C TYR A 179 -11.52 -1.45 10.50
N THR A 180 -11.39 -0.25 9.93
CA THR A 180 -12.55 0.59 9.58
C THR A 180 -12.81 0.64 8.07
N ILE A 181 -14.02 1.07 7.73
CA ILE A 181 -14.41 1.40 6.35
C ILE A 181 -14.61 2.91 6.27
N VAL A 182 -13.95 3.53 5.30
CA VAL A 182 -14.14 4.97 4.99
C VAL A 182 -14.72 5.15 3.60
N GLU A 183 -15.60 6.11 3.43
CA GLU A 183 -16.24 6.41 2.14
C GLU A 183 -16.54 7.92 2.02
N GLY A 184 -16.65 8.38 0.79
CA GLY A 184 -17.12 9.73 0.48
C GLY A 184 -16.03 10.70 0.05
N HIS A 185 -16.45 11.96 -0.16
CA HIS A 185 -15.61 13.04 -0.67
C HIS A 185 -15.94 14.36 0.09
N PRO A 186 -15.19 14.71 1.16
CA PRO A 186 -14.09 13.95 1.77
C PRO A 186 -14.53 12.62 2.38
N ALA A 187 -13.57 11.69 2.49
CA ALA A 187 -13.82 10.40 3.13
C ALA A 187 -14.08 10.57 4.62
N VAL A 188 -15.09 9.84 5.12
CA VAL A 188 -15.41 9.76 6.54
C VAL A 188 -15.55 8.28 6.95
N THR A 189 -15.29 8.00 8.22
CA THR A 189 -15.42 6.64 8.76
C THR A 189 -16.89 6.25 8.88
N ARG A 190 -17.31 5.19 8.20
CA ARG A 190 -18.68 4.71 8.13
C ARG A 190 -19.00 3.60 9.11
N SER A 191 -18.07 2.65 9.22
CA SER A 191 -18.28 1.45 10.03
C SER A 191 -16.98 0.70 10.31
N VAL A 192 -17.09 -0.37 11.09
CA VAL A 192 -16.05 -1.38 11.25
C VAL A 192 -16.07 -2.35 10.06
N ASN A 193 -14.93 -2.75 9.55
CA ASN A 193 -14.77 -3.76 8.50
C ASN A 193 -15.00 -5.18 9.05
N SER A 194 -16.17 -5.41 9.66
CA SER A 194 -16.49 -6.67 10.32
C SER A 194 -16.40 -7.88 9.37
N ILE A 195 -16.85 -7.74 8.12
CA ILE A 195 -16.80 -8.81 7.12
C ILE A 195 -15.34 -9.14 6.76
N GLY A 196 -14.51 -8.13 6.55
CA GLY A 196 -13.08 -8.32 6.27
C GLY A 196 -12.37 -9.02 7.41
N MET A 197 -12.64 -8.63 8.65
CA MET A 197 -12.10 -9.26 9.84
C MET A 197 -12.54 -10.73 9.97
N GLN A 198 -13.84 -11.02 9.84
CA GLN A 198 -14.37 -12.40 9.89
C GLN A 198 -13.75 -13.31 8.83
N ARG A 199 -13.64 -12.85 7.58
CA ARG A 199 -13.00 -13.60 6.49
C ARG A 199 -11.53 -13.94 6.76
N ARG A 200 -10.87 -13.18 7.64
CA ARG A 200 -9.47 -13.38 8.05
C ARG A 200 -9.33 -14.09 9.39
N GLY A 201 -10.42 -14.60 9.95
CA GLY A 201 -10.41 -15.43 11.15
C GLY A 201 -10.26 -14.69 12.48
N PHE A 202 -10.54 -13.38 12.52
CA PHE A 202 -10.60 -12.66 13.78
C PHE A 202 -11.73 -13.20 14.66
N SER A 203 -11.47 -13.26 15.96
CA SER A 203 -12.44 -13.76 16.94
C SER A 203 -13.63 -12.81 17.14
N GLU A 204 -14.72 -13.31 17.70
CA GLU A 204 -15.84 -12.46 18.12
C GLU A 204 -15.43 -11.47 19.22
N GLU A 205 -14.42 -11.79 20.01
CA GLU A 205 -13.85 -10.88 21.00
C GLU A 205 -13.13 -9.70 20.32
N ASP A 206 -12.30 -9.97 19.30
CA ASP A 206 -11.66 -8.92 18.50
C ASP A 206 -12.68 -7.99 17.85
N LEU A 207 -13.72 -8.57 17.26
CA LEU A 207 -14.80 -7.80 16.65
C LEU A 207 -15.52 -6.91 17.68
N ARG A 208 -15.77 -7.41 18.91
CA ARG A 208 -16.37 -6.62 19.98
C ARG A 208 -15.46 -5.48 20.42
N ALA A 209 -14.17 -5.75 20.59
CA ALA A 209 -13.17 -4.75 20.94
C ALA A 209 -13.12 -3.61 19.91
N VAL A 210 -13.03 -3.95 18.62
CA VAL A 210 -13.00 -2.95 17.53
C VAL A 210 -14.31 -2.17 17.45
N ARG A 211 -15.46 -2.82 17.60
CA ARG A 211 -16.77 -2.14 17.64
C ARG A 211 -16.89 -1.19 18.83
N MET A 212 -16.30 -1.53 19.97
CA MET A 212 -16.26 -0.64 21.12
C MET A 212 -15.39 0.60 20.82
N CYS A 213 -14.21 0.42 20.22
CA CYS A 213 -13.38 1.54 19.78
C CYS A 213 -14.16 2.46 18.82
N TYR A 214 -14.81 1.89 17.82
CA TYR A 214 -15.62 2.66 16.87
C TYR A 214 -16.72 3.46 17.57
N LYS A 215 -17.46 2.85 18.51
CA LYS A 215 -18.52 3.54 19.25
C LYS A 215 -17.98 4.71 20.06
N LYS A 216 -16.85 4.55 20.74
CA LYS A 216 -16.26 5.59 21.57
C LYS A 216 -15.67 6.73 20.75
N LEU A 217 -14.99 6.43 19.65
CA LEU A 217 -14.29 7.43 18.82
C LEU A 217 -15.22 8.15 17.84
N PHE A 218 -16.29 7.51 17.33
CA PHE A 218 -17.09 8.06 16.22
C PHE A 218 -18.57 8.27 16.56
N VAL A 219 -19.15 7.48 17.47
CA VAL A 219 -20.58 7.54 17.76
C VAL A 219 -20.86 8.36 19.01
N ASN A 220 -20.04 8.22 20.04
CA ASN A 220 -20.22 8.97 21.30
C ASN A 220 -19.65 10.38 21.20
N LYS A 221 -20.45 11.32 20.71
CA LYS A 221 -20.05 12.71 20.53
C LYS A 221 -19.82 13.49 21.85
N LYS A 222 -20.03 12.85 23.01
CA LYS A 222 -19.81 13.48 24.32
C LYS A 222 -18.35 13.36 24.79
N LEU A 223 -17.59 12.41 24.23
CA LEU A 223 -16.20 12.21 24.58
C LEU A 223 -15.30 12.95 23.60
N THR A 224 -14.27 13.57 24.14
CA THR A 224 -13.09 13.94 23.33
C THR A 224 -12.32 12.69 22.95
N VAL A 225 -11.46 12.79 21.93
CA VAL A 225 -10.58 11.66 21.54
C VAL A 225 -9.73 11.19 22.72
N HIS A 226 -9.21 12.12 23.52
CA HIS A 226 -8.40 11.81 24.70
C HIS A 226 -9.18 11.00 25.73
N GLU A 227 -10.38 11.45 26.11
CA GLU A 227 -11.26 10.74 27.05
C GLU A 227 -11.66 9.36 26.50
N ALA A 228 -11.96 9.27 25.19
CA ALA A 228 -12.26 7.98 24.55
C ALA A 228 -11.09 7.00 24.65
N LEU A 229 -9.84 7.47 24.44
CA LEU A 229 -8.64 6.64 24.59
C LEU A 229 -8.42 6.19 26.04
N GLU A 230 -8.64 7.07 27.02
CA GLU A 230 -8.55 6.70 28.44
C GLU A 230 -9.58 5.64 28.82
N GLU A 231 -10.82 5.80 28.39
CA GLU A 231 -11.86 4.78 28.61
C GLU A 231 -11.56 3.46 27.92
N LEU A 232 -10.95 3.47 26.73
CA LEU A 232 -10.54 2.28 26.02
C LEU A 232 -9.43 1.53 26.75
N ARG A 233 -8.43 2.23 27.29
CA ARG A 233 -7.34 1.65 28.07
C ARG A 233 -7.77 1.01 29.39
N ASN A 234 -8.87 1.50 29.96
CA ASN A 234 -9.46 1.00 31.21
C ASN A 234 -10.61 0.02 30.99
N SER A 235 -10.86 -0.42 29.76
CA SER A 235 -11.95 -1.33 29.43
C SER A 235 -11.58 -2.80 29.59
N ASP A 236 -12.59 -3.68 29.61
CA ASP A 236 -12.39 -5.14 29.63
C ASP A 236 -11.59 -5.66 28.41
N TYR A 237 -11.44 -4.86 27.36
CA TYR A 237 -10.67 -5.19 26.17
C TYR A 237 -9.30 -4.49 26.10
N ALA A 238 -8.82 -3.89 27.20
CA ALA A 238 -7.56 -3.15 27.23
C ALA A 238 -6.36 -3.99 26.71
N GLU A 239 -6.36 -5.29 27.00
CA GLU A 239 -5.32 -6.23 26.59
C GLU A 239 -5.52 -6.77 25.17
N ASN A 240 -6.65 -6.53 24.52
CA ASN A 240 -6.93 -7.00 23.16
C ASN A 240 -5.98 -6.37 22.14
N ALA A 241 -5.37 -7.18 21.28
CA ALA A 241 -4.37 -6.74 20.32
C ALA A 241 -4.90 -5.72 19.30
N CYS A 242 -6.15 -5.90 18.83
CA CYS A 242 -6.76 -4.97 17.86
C CYS A 242 -7.02 -3.61 18.51
N LEU A 243 -7.48 -3.60 19.76
CA LEU A 243 -7.69 -2.36 20.52
C LEU A 243 -6.37 -1.61 20.68
N LYS A 244 -5.32 -2.30 21.14
CA LYS A 244 -3.99 -1.70 21.33
C LYS A 244 -3.45 -1.07 20.04
N ARG A 245 -3.67 -1.73 18.89
CA ARG A 245 -3.28 -1.19 17.57
C ARG A 245 -4.05 0.06 17.20
N ILE A 246 -5.36 0.11 17.42
CA ILE A 246 -6.16 1.32 17.18
C ILE A 246 -5.69 2.46 18.09
N VAL A 247 -5.52 2.21 19.37
CA VAL A 247 -5.04 3.23 20.33
C VAL A 247 -3.70 3.79 19.89
N LYS A 248 -2.73 2.91 19.60
CA LYS A 248 -1.41 3.32 19.12
C LYS A 248 -1.51 4.15 17.83
N PHE A 249 -2.33 3.72 16.88
CA PHE A 249 -2.51 4.42 15.61
C PHE A 249 -3.05 5.84 15.82
N VAL A 250 -4.05 6.01 16.67
CA VAL A 250 -4.61 7.34 17.00
C VAL A 250 -3.58 8.24 17.66
N GLU A 251 -2.76 7.70 18.56
CA GLU A 251 -1.70 8.44 19.24
C GLU A 251 -0.58 8.92 18.33
N THR A 252 -0.28 8.13 17.28
CA THR A 252 0.80 8.45 16.33
C THR A 252 0.32 9.19 15.09
N SER A 253 -0.98 9.42 14.95
CA SER A 253 -1.57 10.14 13.82
C SER A 253 -1.24 11.63 13.91
N GLU A 254 -0.49 12.14 12.93
CA GLU A 254 -0.12 13.56 12.83
C GLU A 254 -1.17 14.39 12.08
N ARG A 255 -1.94 13.75 11.19
CA ARG A 255 -2.94 14.42 10.34
C ARG A 255 -4.36 14.40 10.90
N GLY A 256 -4.56 13.75 12.04
CA GLY A 256 -5.90 13.36 12.48
C GLY A 256 -6.49 12.28 11.57
N PHE A 257 -7.61 11.73 11.94
CA PHE A 257 -8.24 10.62 11.19
C PHE A 257 -9.61 11.01 10.63
N CYS A 258 -10.03 10.30 9.59
CA CYS A 258 -11.32 10.49 8.92
C CYS A 258 -12.48 10.36 9.92
N HIS A 259 -13.18 11.47 10.18
CA HIS A 259 -14.20 11.56 11.24
C HIS A 259 -15.57 11.99 10.68
#